data_e93ca4be04970bddc9dddeeec148f02b
#
_entry.id   e93ca4be04970bddc9dddeeec148f02b
#
_cell.length_a   1.000
_cell.length_b   1.000
_cell.length_c   1.000
_cell.angle_alpha   90.00
_cell.angle_beta   90.00
_cell.angle_gamma   90.00
#
_symmetry.space_group_name_H-M   'P 1'
#
loop_
_entity.id
_entity.type
_entity.pdbx_description
1 polymer ?
#
loop_
_entity_poly.entity_id
_entity_poly.type
_entity_poly.pdbx_seq_one_letter_code
_entity_poly.pdbx_strand_id
1 'polypeptide(L)'
;YKPNKDVKALYVDFPMKSNKAQWRLKPNEYVRNLLTTEEAGTLCEQLRKKGFAVNTTAYFASENYGSDGYMRVQIELTDLGLKHQDEVVAAVFAYTDLVKREGLNENYFRELQAMRAKDFVNASKPNPLQQAVQLTTLQFDIPVENLLNAGFTYERYDEPAIKAVLEQLDTSKVRVWHVSQEEVVSKPVPHFNGSYDIKDITPEQHAKFANLAKNYKFNLPPLNNLFTDKLAPIVDNKYLKPHQVVSAAGVEAFVQHPEFYREDK
;
A
#
# COMPACT_ATOMS: atom_id res chain seq x y z
N TYR A 1 -3.17 19.17 -10.93
CA TYR A 1 -4.60 19.28 -10.67
C TYR A 1 -4.85 20.14 -9.44
N LYS A 2 -5.76 21.11 -9.57
CA LYS A 2 -6.22 21.96 -8.49
C LYS A 2 -7.59 21.49 -8.02
N PRO A 3 -7.70 20.82 -6.88
CA PRO A 3 -8.98 20.37 -6.33
C PRO A 3 -9.74 21.51 -5.65
N ASN A 4 -11.04 21.30 -5.43
CA ASN A 4 -11.86 22.22 -4.64
C ASN A 4 -11.60 22.10 -3.10
N LYS A 5 -11.07 20.96 -2.66
CA LYS A 5 -10.73 20.72 -1.25
C LYS A 5 -9.24 20.98 -1.02
N ASP A 6 -8.89 21.34 0.22
CA ASP A 6 -7.48 21.42 0.62
C ASP A 6 -6.88 20.01 0.70
N VAL A 7 -6.19 19.62 -0.37
CA VAL A 7 -5.50 18.35 -0.51
C VAL A 7 -4.09 18.65 -1.00
N LYS A 8 -3.10 18.05 -0.39
CA LYS A 8 -1.70 18.08 -0.81
C LYS A 8 -1.25 16.65 -1.08
N ALA A 9 -1.22 16.28 -2.35
CA ALA A 9 -0.90 14.91 -2.72
C ALA A 9 -0.08 14.84 -4.01
N LEU A 10 0.68 13.77 -4.10
CA LEU A 10 1.38 13.37 -5.30
C LEU A 10 0.99 11.93 -5.63
N TYR A 11 0.58 11.67 -6.88
CA TYR A 11 0.28 10.32 -7.32
C TYR A 11 1.20 9.96 -8.47
N VAL A 12 1.68 8.72 -8.46
CA VAL A 12 2.44 8.14 -9.56
C VAL A 12 1.69 6.92 -10.05
N ASP A 13 1.17 7.01 -11.29
CA ASP A 13 0.42 5.95 -11.94
C ASP A 13 1.30 5.20 -12.93
N PHE A 14 1.44 3.91 -12.73
CA PHE A 14 2.08 2.99 -13.65
C PHE A 14 1.00 2.27 -14.46
N PRO A 15 1.00 2.33 -15.79
CA PRO A 15 0.05 1.56 -16.61
C PRO A 15 0.23 0.06 -16.35
N MET A 16 -0.87 -0.65 -16.15
CA MET A 16 -0.87 -2.07 -15.83
C MET A 16 -1.90 -2.82 -16.67
N LYS A 17 -1.54 -3.98 -17.15
CA LYS A 17 -2.49 -4.93 -17.73
C LYS A 17 -3.31 -5.58 -16.62
N SER A 18 -4.56 -5.88 -16.93
CA SER A 18 -5.39 -6.65 -16.01
C SER A 18 -4.80 -8.03 -15.76
N ASN A 19 -4.77 -8.43 -14.51
CA ASN A 19 -4.42 -9.78 -14.09
C ASN A 19 -5.49 -10.40 -13.17
N LYS A 20 -6.75 -10.03 -13.36
CA LYS A 20 -7.89 -10.56 -12.61
C LYS A 20 -7.93 -12.10 -12.61
N ALA A 21 -7.58 -12.74 -13.72
CA ALA A 21 -7.50 -14.19 -13.80
C ALA A 21 -6.50 -14.81 -12.81
N GLN A 22 -5.52 -14.03 -12.33
CA GLN A 22 -4.50 -14.45 -11.37
C GLN A 22 -4.89 -14.15 -9.92
N TRP A 23 -6.18 -14.02 -9.61
CA TRP A 23 -6.68 -13.63 -8.30
C TRP A 23 -6.20 -14.54 -7.14
N ARG A 24 -5.82 -15.78 -7.43
CA ARG A 24 -5.25 -16.72 -6.45
C ARG A 24 -3.77 -16.52 -6.20
N LEU A 25 -3.05 -15.97 -7.18
CA LEU A 25 -1.59 -15.77 -7.11
C LEU A 25 -1.22 -14.43 -6.47
N LYS A 26 -2.10 -13.42 -6.60
CA LYS A 26 -1.95 -12.08 -6.00
C LYS A 26 -0.61 -11.36 -6.34
N PRO A 27 -0.11 -11.41 -7.58
CA PRO A 27 1.18 -10.79 -7.88
C PRO A 27 1.16 -9.27 -7.66
N ASN A 28 0.04 -8.61 -7.94
CA ASN A 28 -0.14 -7.18 -7.68
C ASN A 28 -0.06 -6.84 -6.20
N GLU A 29 -0.75 -7.61 -5.36
CA GLU A 29 -0.76 -7.40 -3.92
C GLU A 29 0.63 -7.61 -3.29
N TYR A 30 1.38 -8.57 -3.81
CA TYR A 30 2.76 -8.77 -3.42
C TYR A 30 3.62 -7.54 -3.71
N VAL A 31 3.57 -7.03 -4.94
CA VAL A 31 4.33 -5.85 -5.35
C VAL A 31 3.88 -4.60 -4.58
N ARG A 32 2.57 -4.44 -4.40
CA ARG A 32 1.99 -3.36 -3.59
C ARG A 32 2.56 -3.38 -2.15
N ASN A 33 2.61 -4.55 -1.54
CA ASN A 33 3.14 -4.70 -0.18
C ASN A 33 4.57 -4.20 -0.07
N LEU A 34 5.45 -4.57 -1.01
CA LEU A 34 6.83 -4.07 -1.04
C LEU A 34 6.92 -2.55 -1.18
N LEU A 35 6.03 -1.94 -1.98
CA LEU A 35 6.03 -0.49 -2.22
C LEU A 35 5.48 0.33 -1.06
N THR A 36 4.67 -0.26 -0.18
CA THR A 36 3.97 0.47 0.89
C THR A 36 4.38 0.08 2.30
N THR A 37 5.32 -0.82 2.45
CA THR A 37 5.88 -1.17 3.77
C THR A 37 6.58 0.02 4.41
N GLU A 38 6.38 0.19 5.73
CA GLU A 38 6.90 1.32 6.51
C GLU A 38 8.18 1.00 7.29
N GLU A 39 8.81 -0.13 7.01
CA GLU A 39 10.03 -0.57 7.65
C GLU A 39 11.24 0.33 7.33
N ALA A 40 12.27 0.24 8.16
CA ALA A 40 13.47 1.04 8.03
C ALA A 40 14.14 0.90 6.66
N GLY A 41 14.46 2.00 6.02
CA GLY A 41 15.09 2.06 4.70
C GLY A 41 14.13 1.99 3.51
N THR A 42 12.82 1.83 3.74
CA THR A 42 11.81 1.81 2.67
C THR A 42 11.40 3.21 2.22
N LEU A 43 10.63 3.30 1.13
CA LEU A 43 10.11 4.55 0.59
C LEU A 43 9.31 5.34 1.65
N CYS A 44 8.36 4.67 2.30
CA CYS A 44 7.46 5.31 3.26
C CYS A 44 8.22 5.91 4.44
N GLU A 45 9.14 5.14 5.00
CA GLU A 45 9.95 5.56 6.13
C GLU A 45 10.87 6.74 5.78
N GLN A 46 11.54 6.68 4.64
CA GLN A 46 12.46 7.74 4.23
C GLN A 46 11.75 9.06 3.91
N LEU A 47 10.59 9.00 3.24
CA LEU A 47 9.79 10.20 2.97
C LEU A 47 9.27 10.82 4.27
N ARG A 48 8.87 9.97 5.24
CA ARG A 48 8.43 10.43 6.56
C ARG A 48 9.57 11.07 7.36
N LYS A 49 10.75 10.44 7.37
CA LYS A 49 11.95 11.00 8.04
C LYS A 49 12.39 12.35 7.48
N LYS A 50 12.28 12.55 6.18
CA LYS A 50 12.52 13.84 5.53
C LYS A 50 11.42 14.87 5.81
N GLY A 51 10.31 14.46 6.42
CA GLY A 51 9.16 15.32 6.65
C GLY A 51 8.39 15.66 5.37
N PHE A 52 8.52 14.88 4.29
CA PHE A 52 7.87 15.15 3.01
C PHE A 52 6.47 14.52 2.92
N ALA A 53 6.26 13.38 3.57
CA ALA A 53 5.00 12.65 3.52
C ALA A 53 4.40 12.44 4.90
N VAL A 54 3.08 12.55 4.97
CA VAL A 54 2.24 12.12 6.10
C VAL A 54 1.95 10.64 5.96
N ASN A 55 1.57 10.21 4.74
CA ASN A 55 1.17 8.85 4.44
C ASN A 55 1.57 8.46 3.01
N THR A 56 1.84 7.17 2.80
CA THR A 56 2.13 6.60 1.50
C THR A 56 1.33 5.31 1.34
N THR A 57 0.51 5.23 0.31
CA THR A 57 -0.31 4.07 -0.01
C THR A 57 -0.14 3.68 -1.46
N ALA A 58 -0.53 2.46 -1.81
CA ALA A 58 -0.65 2.05 -3.21
C ALA A 58 -1.89 1.17 -3.41
N TYR A 59 -2.46 1.26 -4.60
CA TYR A 59 -3.58 0.41 -4.98
C TYR A 59 -3.60 0.14 -6.48
N PHE A 60 -4.32 -0.89 -6.86
CA PHE A 60 -4.59 -1.22 -8.25
C PHE A 60 -5.99 -0.78 -8.64
N ALA A 61 -6.08 -0.07 -9.76
CA ALA A 61 -7.30 0.08 -10.51
C ALA A 61 -7.18 -0.85 -11.72
N SER A 62 -7.61 -2.10 -11.55
CA SER A 62 -7.36 -3.17 -12.52
C SER A 62 -8.05 -2.98 -13.85
N GLU A 63 -9.15 -2.22 -13.87
CA GLU A 63 -9.92 -1.94 -15.07
C GLU A 63 -10.65 -0.63 -14.92
N ASN A 64 -10.26 0.37 -15.69
CA ASN A 64 -11.01 1.61 -15.75
C ASN A 64 -11.91 1.72 -16.98
N TYR A 65 -11.46 1.23 -18.12
CA TYR A 65 -12.19 1.28 -19.39
C TYR A 65 -11.77 0.11 -20.28
N GLY A 66 -12.08 -1.12 -19.87
CA GLY A 66 -11.72 -2.32 -20.60
C GLY A 66 -10.74 -3.21 -19.84
N SER A 67 -9.73 -3.75 -20.53
CA SER A 67 -8.82 -4.77 -19.96
C SER A 67 -7.63 -4.23 -19.20
N ASP A 68 -7.35 -2.95 -19.28
CA ASP A 68 -6.13 -2.35 -18.71
C ASP A 68 -6.45 -1.33 -17.62
N GLY A 69 -5.55 -1.20 -16.67
CA GLY A 69 -5.66 -0.28 -15.55
C GLY A 69 -4.33 0.37 -15.19
N TYR A 70 -4.16 0.66 -13.93
CA TYR A 70 -2.92 1.23 -13.41
C TYR A 70 -2.68 0.81 -11.96
N MET A 71 -1.43 0.84 -11.56
CA MET A 71 -1.03 0.87 -10.17
C MET A 71 -0.72 2.30 -9.79
N ARG A 72 -1.35 2.79 -8.74
CA ARG A 72 -1.08 4.13 -8.18
C ARG A 72 -0.29 4.01 -6.90
N VAL A 73 0.84 4.70 -6.84
CA VAL A 73 1.50 5.07 -5.58
C VAL A 73 0.99 6.46 -5.22
N GLN A 74 0.36 6.58 -4.07
CA GLN A 74 -0.25 7.82 -3.58
C GLN A 74 0.50 8.29 -2.34
N ILE A 75 0.96 9.53 -2.36
CA ILE A 75 1.68 10.18 -1.28
C ILE A 75 0.88 11.39 -0.80
N GLU A 76 0.49 11.38 0.46
CA GLU A 76 -0.07 12.55 1.13
C GLU A 76 1.09 13.42 1.61
N LEU A 77 1.16 14.64 1.06
CA LEU A 77 2.29 15.53 1.27
C LEU A 77 2.09 16.44 2.49
N THR A 78 3.18 16.75 3.16
CA THR A 78 3.27 17.88 4.08
C THR A 78 3.48 19.18 3.29
N ASP A 79 3.47 20.34 3.98
CA ASP A 79 3.83 21.62 3.35
C ASP A 79 5.28 21.62 2.84
N LEU A 80 6.17 20.89 3.53
CA LEU A 80 7.54 20.71 3.08
C LEU A 80 7.60 19.81 1.85
N GLY A 81 6.87 18.68 1.85
CA GLY A 81 6.78 17.78 0.72
C GLY A 81 6.21 18.45 -0.53
N LEU A 82 5.23 19.34 -0.37
CA LEU A 82 4.69 20.13 -1.48
C LEU A 82 5.75 21.01 -2.14
N LYS A 83 6.71 21.52 -1.40
CA LYS A 83 7.84 22.32 -1.93
C LYS A 83 8.93 21.44 -2.56
N HIS A 84 8.94 20.15 -2.27
CA HIS A 84 9.95 19.16 -2.70
C HIS A 84 9.36 18.06 -3.59
N GLN A 85 8.32 18.35 -4.35
CA GLN A 85 7.60 17.34 -5.16
C GLN A 85 8.53 16.55 -6.10
N ASP A 86 9.49 17.20 -6.73
CA ASP A 86 10.47 16.53 -7.61
C ASP A 86 11.35 15.52 -6.86
N GLU A 87 11.70 15.81 -5.61
CA GLU A 87 12.43 14.86 -4.77
C GLU A 87 11.56 13.66 -4.39
N VAL A 88 10.27 13.90 -4.14
CA VAL A 88 9.32 12.82 -3.84
C VAL A 88 9.12 11.92 -5.07
N VAL A 89 8.97 12.48 -6.28
CA VAL A 89 8.92 11.70 -7.53
C VAL A 89 10.19 10.87 -7.70
N ALA A 90 11.36 11.50 -7.53
CA ALA A 90 12.65 10.83 -7.63
C ALA A 90 12.80 9.68 -6.63
N ALA A 91 12.30 9.84 -5.40
CA ALA A 91 12.27 8.79 -4.39
C ALA A 91 11.41 7.61 -4.82
N VAL A 92 10.20 7.86 -5.35
CA VAL A 92 9.32 6.81 -5.87
C VAL A 92 10.00 6.03 -6.99
N PHE A 93 10.64 6.72 -7.94
CA PHE A 93 11.33 6.08 -9.05
C PHE A 93 12.49 5.22 -8.56
N ALA A 94 13.35 5.76 -7.70
CA ALA A 94 14.50 5.03 -7.16
C ALA A 94 14.09 3.79 -6.37
N TYR A 95 13.04 3.90 -5.56
CA TYR A 95 12.54 2.76 -4.80
C TYR A 95 11.86 1.71 -5.68
N THR A 96 11.10 2.15 -6.68
CA THR A 96 10.50 1.26 -7.69
C THR A 96 11.59 0.48 -8.44
N ASP A 97 12.69 1.11 -8.83
CA ASP A 97 13.82 0.45 -9.49
C ASP A 97 14.50 -0.56 -8.57
N LEU A 98 14.61 -0.28 -7.27
CA LEU A 98 15.08 -1.26 -6.28
C LEU A 98 14.15 -2.47 -6.21
N VAL A 99 12.84 -2.24 -6.08
CA VAL A 99 11.83 -3.31 -6.01
C VAL A 99 11.84 -4.17 -7.29
N LYS A 100 12.00 -3.56 -8.46
CA LYS A 100 12.15 -4.30 -9.73
C LYS A 100 13.38 -5.20 -9.74
N ARG A 101 14.49 -4.71 -9.23
CA ARG A 101 15.78 -5.43 -9.27
C ARG A 101 15.88 -6.52 -8.22
N GLU A 102 15.34 -6.30 -7.03
CA GLU A 102 15.58 -7.13 -5.84
C GLU A 102 14.29 -7.69 -5.21
N GLY A 103 13.11 -7.32 -5.73
CA GLY A 103 11.82 -7.65 -5.13
C GLY A 103 11.36 -9.09 -5.31
N LEU A 104 12.05 -9.92 -6.09
CA LEU A 104 11.71 -11.34 -6.27
C LEU A 104 12.26 -12.15 -5.09
N ASN A 105 11.43 -12.42 -4.09
CA ASN A 105 11.81 -13.18 -2.90
C ASN A 105 10.61 -13.97 -2.36
N GLU A 106 10.71 -15.29 -2.42
CA GLU A 106 9.65 -16.20 -1.96
C GLU A 106 9.34 -16.03 -0.46
N ASN A 107 10.32 -15.64 0.35
CA ASN A 107 10.09 -15.47 1.79
C ASN A 107 9.13 -14.30 2.08
N TYR A 108 9.18 -13.20 1.33
CA TYR A 108 8.19 -12.13 1.44
C TYR A 108 6.79 -12.61 1.07
N PHE A 109 6.69 -13.44 0.04
CA PHE A 109 5.39 -14.00 -0.35
C PHE A 109 4.84 -14.93 0.73
N ARG A 110 5.66 -15.81 1.30
CA ARG A 110 5.28 -16.74 2.37
C ARG A 110 4.83 -16.01 3.63
N GLU A 111 5.53 -14.94 3.98
CA GLU A 111 5.14 -14.08 5.11
C GLU A 111 3.76 -13.46 4.85
N LEU A 112 3.56 -12.85 3.67
CA LEU A 112 2.29 -12.23 3.29
C LEU A 112 1.15 -13.28 3.24
N GLN A 113 1.40 -14.47 2.71
CA GLN A 113 0.47 -15.59 2.69
C GLN A 113 0.03 -15.99 4.11
N ALA A 114 1.00 -16.15 5.02
CA ALA A 114 0.72 -16.52 6.40
C ALA A 114 -0.05 -15.42 7.16
N MET A 115 0.30 -14.16 6.94
CA MET A 115 -0.43 -13.01 7.51
C MET A 115 -1.88 -13.01 7.04
N ARG A 116 -2.13 -13.15 5.73
CA ARG A 116 -3.48 -13.13 5.17
C ARG A 116 -4.33 -14.32 5.58
N ALA A 117 -3.73 -15.48 5.77
CA ALA A 117 -4.43 -16.63 6.33
C ALA A 117 -4.93 -16.33 7.76
N LYS A 118 -4.12 -15.68 8.60
CA LYS A 118 -4.54 -15.23 9.94
C LYS A 118 -5.61 -14.14 9.88
N ASP A 119 -5.48 -13.18 8.98
CA ASP A 119 -6.48 -12.12 8.79
C ASP A 119 -7.84 -12.72 8.47
N PHE A 120 -7.91 -13.79 7.67
CA PHE A 120 -9.16 -14.48 7.36
C PHE A 120 -9.80 -15.13 8.60
N VAL A 121 -8.99 -15.85 9.39
CA VAL A 121 -9.49 -16.53 10.60
C VAL A 121 -9.98 -15.53 11.65
N ASN A 122 -9.32 -14.37 11.73
CA ASN A 122 -9.64 -13.33 12.73
C ASN A 122 -10.51 -12.18 12.15
N ALA A 123 -11.05 -12.37 10.94
CA ALA A 123 -11.87 -11.34 10.32
C ALA A 123 -13.13 -11.04 11.14
N SER A 124 -13.32 -9.79 11.50
CA SER A 124 -14.57 -9.35 12.12
C SER A 124 -15.71 -9.36 11.12
N LYS A 125 -16.94 -9.54 11.62
CA LYS A 125 -18.14 -9.50 10.78
C LYS A 125 -18.30 -8.11 10.16
N PRO A 126 -18.29 -7.98 8.83
CA PRO A 126 -18.48 -6.70 8.16
C PRO A 126 -19.95 -6.24 8.26
N ASN A 127 -20.19 -4.98 7.92
CA ASN A 127 -21.56 -4.49 7.76
C ASN A 127 -22.28 -5.33 6.69
N PRO A 128 -23.50 -5.87 6.98
CA PRO A 128 -24.19 -6.79 6.07
C PRO A 128 -24.46 -6.21 4.68
N LEU A 129 -24.81 -4.92 4.60
CA LEU A 129 -25.06 -4.25 3.31
C LEU A 129 -23.76 -4.14 2.49
N GLN A 130 -22.68 -3.71 3.12
CA GLN A 130 -21.38 -3.63 2.45
C GLN A 130 -20.90 -5.01 1.99
N GLN A 131 -21.09 -6.03 2.80
CA GLN A 131 -20.75 -7.41 2.44
C GLN A 131 -21.57 -7.89 1.25
N ALA A 132 -22.88 -7.66 1.24
CA ALA A 132 -23.73 -8.04 0.13
C ALA A 132 -23.30 -7.37 -1.19
N VAL A 133 -23.02 -6.07 -1.16
CA VAL A 133 -22.53 -5.33 -2.33
C VAL A 133 -21.18 -5.88 -2.79
N GLN A 134 -20.26 -6.14 -1.88
CA GLN A 134 -18.95 -6.69 -2.20
C GLN A 134 -19.05 -8.08 -2.83
N LEU A 135 -19.83 -8.99 -2.24
CA LEU A 135 -20.01 -10.35 -2.76
C LEU A 135 -20.70 -10.33 -4.13
N THR A 136 -21.71 -9.48 -4.32
CA THR A 136 -22.37 -9.31 -5.63
C THR A 136 -21.41 -8.84 -6.71
N THR A 137 -20.47 -7.97 -6.37
CA THR A 137 -19.46 -7.50 -7.32
C THR A 137 -18.40 -8.58 -7.60
N LEU A 138 -17.95 -9.28 -6.57
CA LEU A 138 -16.91 -10.31 -6.70
C LEU A 138 -17.35 -11.51 -7.55
N GLN A 139 -18.63 -11.89 -7.52
CA GLN A 139 -19.14 -13.05 -8.26
C GLN A 139 -18.98 -12.97 -9.78
N PHE A 140 -18.71 -11.76 -10.34
CA PHE A 140 -18.42 -11.62 -11.77
C PHE A 140 -17.04 -12.18 -12.16
N ASP A 141 -16.11 -12.23 -11.20
CA ASP A 141 -14.71 -12.60 -11.46
C ASP A 141 -14.26 -13.83 -10.64
N ILE A 142 -14.99 -14.15 -9.55
CA ILE A 142 -14.59 -15.15 -8.56
C ILE A 142 -15.65 -16.24 -8.45
N PRO A 143 -15.28 -17.53 -8.49
CA PRO A 143 -16.20 -18.63 -8.23
C PRO A 143 -16.90 -18.49 -6.88
N VAL A 144 -18.18 -18.89 -6.82
CA VAL A 144 -19.05 -18.66 -5.66
C VAL A 144 -18.50 -19.26 -4.36
N GLU A 145 -17.85 -20.41 -4.45
CA GLU A 145 -17.20 -21.10 -3.33
C GLU A 145 -15.99 -20.36 -2.74
N ASN A 146 -15.45 -19.38 -3.48
CA ASN A 146 -14.29 -18.60 -3.08
C ASN A 146 -14.63 -17.15 -2.72
N LEU A 147 -15.87 -16.72 -2.78
CA LEU A 147 -16.24 -15.29 -2.57
C LEU A 147 -15.80 -14.75 -1.20
N LEU A 148 -15.87 -15.56 -0.15
CA LEU A 148 -15.53 -15.12 1.20
C LEU A 148 -14.02 -15.07 1.44
N ASN A 149 -13.26 -15.97 0.83
CA ASN A 149 -11.83 -16.10 1.08
C ASN A 149 -10.94 -15.50 -0.03
N ALA A 150 -11.52 -15.10 -1.16
CA ALA A 150 -10.74 -14.63 -2.31
C ALA A 150 -9.77 -13.49 -1.98
N GLY A 151 -10.16 -12.56 -1.12
CA GLY A 151 -9.31 -11.45 -0.67
C GLY A 151 -8.09 -11.89 0.14
N PHE A 152 -8.17 -13.06 0.77
CA PHE A 152 -7.15 -13.61 1.68
C PHE A 152 -6.35 -14.77 1.08
N THR A 153 -6.76 -15.29 -0.10
CA THR A 153 -6.11 -16.43 -0.73
C THR A 153 -4.83 -16.01 -1.45
N TYR A 154 -3.72 -16.62 -1.05
CA TYR A 154 -2.41 -16.55 -1.69
C TYR A 154 -1.95 -17.98 -1.92
N GLU A 155 -2.23 -18.54 -3.10
CA GLU A 155 -2.12 -19.98 -3.35
C GLU A 155 -0.66 -20.45 -3.34
N ARG A 156 0.18 -19.81 -4.15
CA ARG A 156 1.59 -20.15 -4.28
C ARG A 156 2.42 -18.96 -4.76
N TYR A 157 3.71 -19.00 -4.48
CA TYR A 157 4.66 -18.10 -5.09
C TYR A 157 4.76 -18.42 -6.60
N ASP A 158 4.49 -17.43 -7.42
CA ASP A 158 4.58 -17.54 -8.88
C ASP A 158 5.51 -16.42 -9.38
N GLU A 159 6.80 -16.76 -9.46
CA GLU A 159 7.84 -15.79 -9.85
C GLU A 159 7.57 -15.16 -11.23
N PRO A 160 7.19 -15.93 -12.29
CA PRO A 160 6.85 -15.35 -13.58
C PRO A 160 5.72 -14.32 -13.50
N ALA A 161 4.66 -14.58 -12.72
CA ALA A 161 3.55 -13.66 -12.56
C ALA A 161 3.97 -12.38 -11.84
N ILE A 162 4.77 -12.49 -10.77
CA ILE A 162 5.30 -11.32 -10.04
C ILE A 162 6.25 -10.51 -10.93
N LYS A 163 7.14 -11.19 -11.64
CA LYS A 163 8.08 -10.55 -12.57
C LYS A 163 7.35 -9.76 -13.66
N ALA A 164 6.27 -10.33 -14.21
CA ALA A 164 5.45 -9.64 -15.21
C ALA A 164 4.80 -8.35 -14.66
N VAL A 165 4.46 -8.29 -13.38
CA VAL A 165 3.99 -7.07 -12.72
C VAL A 165 5.14 -6.08 -12.51
N LEU A 166 6.27 -6.54 -12.02
CA LEU A 166 7.46 -5.70 -11.80
C LEU A 166 7.95 -5.05 -13.11
N GLU A 167 7.92 -5.76 -14.23
CA GLU A 167 8.32 -5.24 -15.53
C GLU A 167 7.44 -4.09 -16.01
N GLN A 168 6.17 -4.04 -15.60
CA GLN A 168 5.24 -2.96 -15.94
C GLN A 168 5.45 -1.69 -15.09
N LEU A 169 6.23 -1.75 -14.02
CA LEU A 169 6.63 -0.57 -13.26
C LEU A 169 7.71 0.21 -14.03
N ASP A 170 7.32 0.77 -15.16
CA ASP A 170 8.22 1.50 -16.06
C ASP A 170 8.11 3.01 -15.80
N THR A 171 9.14 3.58 -15.18
CA THR A 171 9.20 5.01 -14.83
C THR A 171 9.23 5.94 -16.04
N SER A 172 9.47 5.41 -17.25
CA SER A 172 9.38 6.18 -18.49
C SER A 172 7.94 6.34 -19.03
N LYS A 173 6.99 5.57 -18.50
CA LYS A 173 5.59 5.50 -18.95
C LYS A 173 4.59 5.94 -17.89
N VAL A 174 5.05 6.61 -16.86
CA VAL A 174 4.20 7.02 -15.73
C VAL A 174 3.38 8.27 -16.04
N ARG A 175 2.29 8.41 -15.29
CA ARG A 175 1.63 9.69 -15.12
C ARG A 175 1.87 10.16 -13.69
N VAL A 176 2.44 11.36 -13.54
CA VAL A 176 2.62 12.02 -12.25
C VAL A 176 1.51 13.07 -12.08
N TRP A 177 0.83 13.02 -10.93
CA TRP A 177 -0.19 13.98 -10.56
C TRP A 177 0.32 14.85 -9.42
N HIS A 178 0.45 16.13 -9.68
CA HIS A 178 0.64 17.16 -8.67
C HIS A 178 -0.74 17.67 -8.27
N VAL A 179 -1.13 17.49 -7.01
CA VAL A 179 -2.48 17.76 -6.53
C VAL A 179 -2.42 18.70 -5.33
N SER A 180 -2.73 19.97 -5.55
CA SER A 180 -2.88 20.95 -4.48
C SER A 180 -3.70 22.17 -4.91
N GLN A 181 -4.14 22.96 -3.95
CA GLN A 181 -4.78 24.25 -4.26
C GLN A 181 -3.77 25.31 -4.73
N GLU A 182 -2.47 25.08 -4.56
CA GLU A 182 -1.40 25.98 -5.00
C GLU A 182 -1.06 25.78 -6.49
N GLU A 183 -1.57 24.73 -7.14
CA GLU A 183 -1.28 24.47 -8.55
C GLU A 183 -1.85 25.57 -9.45
N VAL A 184 -0.99 26.05 -10.36
CA VAL A 184 -1.37 27.05 -11.37
C VAL A 184 -1.76 26.32 -12.65
N VAL A 185 -3.05 26.15 -12.84
CA VAL A 185 -3.65 25.40 -13.95
C VAL A 185 -4.85 26.13 -14.52
N SER A 186 -5.16 25.91 -15.80
CA SER A 186 -6.10 26.75 -16.55
C SER A 186 -7.35 26.02 -17.04
N LYS A 187 -7.29 24.69 -17.27
CA LYS A 187 -8.39 23.95 -17.88
C LYS A 187 -9.41 23.53 -16.81
N PRO A 188 -10.67 23.92 -16.90
CA PRO A 188 -11.69 23.47 -15.96
C PRO A 188 -11.99 21.99 -16.16
N VAL A 189 -12.33 21.29 -15.07
CA VAL A 189 -12.87 19.94 -15.13
C VAL A 189 -14.35 20.00 -15.49
N PRO A 190 -14.80 19.41 -16.62
CA PRO A 190 -16.21 19.42 -16.99
C PRO A 190 -17.08 18.78 -15.89
N HIS A 191 -18.18 19.45 -15.55
CA HIS A 191 -19.18 19.01 -14.56
C HIS A 191 -18.70 18.90 -13.09
N PHE A 192 -17.42 19.22 -12.81
CA PHE A 192 -16.87 19.20 -11.47
C PHE A 192 -16.12 20.49 -11.15
N ASN A 193 -16.07 20.82 -9.86
CA ASN A 193 -15.25 21.94 -9.41
C ASN A 193 -13.78 21.50 -9.38
N GLY A 194 -12.93 22.26 -10.01
CA GLY A 194 -11.49 22.00 -10.10
C GLY A 194 -10.92 22.40 -11.46
N SER A 195 -9.61 22.41 -11.55
CA SER A 195 -8.89 22.71 -12.78
C SER A 195 -7.67 21.82 -12.94
N TYR A 196 -7.20 21.67 -14.17
CA TYR A 196 -6.02 20.85 -14.46
C TYR A 196 -5.26 21.39 -15.66
N ASP A 197 -4.00 20.99 -15.78
CA ASP A 197 -3.21 21.02 -17.00
C ASP A 197 -2.51 19.69 -17.19
N ILE A 198 -2.17 19.36 -18.43
CA ILE A 198 -1.38 18.16 -18.77
C ILE A 198 -0.13 18.65 -19.48
N LYS A 199 1.02 18.17 -19.03
CA LYS A 199 2.34 18.45 -19.58
C LYS A 199 3.12 17.14 -19.71
N ASP A 200 3.87 17.01 -20.78
CA ASP A 200 4.79 15.87 -20.92
C ASP A 200 5.98 16.02 -19.95
N ILE A 201 6.45 14.92 -19.41
CA ILE A 201 7.69 14.89 -18.64
C ILE A 201 8.85 14.96 -19.63
N THR A 202 9.61 16.04 -19.57
CA THR A 202 10.71 16.26 -20.52
C THR A 202 11.95 15.41 -20.18
N PRO A 203 12.86 15.17 -21.13
CA PRO A 203 14.14 14.50 -20.84
C PRO A 203 14.95 15.17 -19.72
N GLU A 204 14.89 16.50 -19.63
CA GLU A 204 15.56 17.26 -18.57
C GLU A 204 14.95 16.98 -17.21
N GLN A 205 13.61 16.84 -17.14
CA GLN A 205 12.92 16.46 -15.91
C GLN A 205 13.28 15.02 -15.49
N HIS A 206 13.33 14.08 -16.45
CA HIS A 206 13.82 12.73 -16.16
C HIS A 206 15.28 12.73 -15.65
N ALA A 207 16.16 13.52 -16.24
CA ALA A 207 17.54 13.66 -15.79
C ALA A 207 17.60 14.29 -14.37
N LYS A 208 16.73 15.26 -14.07
CA LYS A 208 16.60 15.85 -12.74
C LYS A 208 16.17 14.80 -11.72
N PHE A 209 15.14 14.00 -11.99
CA PHE A 209 14.69 12.92 -11.10
C PHE A 209 15.80 11.89 -10.87
N ALA A 210 16.50 11.46 -11.92
CA ALA A 210 17.62 10.53 -11.80
C ALA A 210 18.78 11.09 -10.94
N ASN A 211 19.01 12.41 -10.99
CA ASN A 211 20.01 13.05 -10.14
C ASN A 211 19.58 13.13 -8.68
N LEU A 212 18.32 13.53 -8.44
CA LEU A 212 17.75 13.61 -7.09
C LEU A 212 17.64 12.22 -6.42
N ALA A 213 17.39 11.18 -7.21
CA ALA A 213 17.34 9.79 -6.76
C ALA A 213 18.63 9.34 -6.06
N LYS A 214 19.78 9.90 -6.41
CA LYS A 214 21.09 9.59 -5.79
C LYS A 214 21.18 10.02 -4.32
N ASN A 215 20.28 10.88 -3.87
CA ASN A 215 20.21 11.33 -2.47
C ASN A 215 19.53 10.30 -1.55
N TYR A 216 19.04 9.20 -2.11
CA TYR A 216 18.35 8.15 -1.37
C TYR A 216 19.16 6.87 -1.34
N LYS A 217 19.18 6.22 -0.19
CA LYS A 217 19.69 4.86 0.00
C LYS A 217 18.56 4.01 0.55
N PHE A 218 17.92 3.31 -0.35
CA PHE A 218 16.80 2.45 0.01
C PHE A 218 17.26 1.01 0.27
N ASN A 219 16.51 0.32 1.12
CA ASN A 219 16.58 -1.11 1.33
C ASN A 219 15.19 -1.69 1.15
N LEU A 220 15.11 -2.95 0.71
CA LEU A 220 13.87 -3.71 0.84
C LEU A 220 13.59 -3.97 2.32
N PRO A 221 12.31 -4.14 2.72
CA PRO A 221 11.97 -4.41 4.11
C PRO A 221 12.63 -5.70 4.58
N PRO A 222 13.07 -5.78 5.86
CA PRO A 222 13.41 -7.05 6.47
C PRO A 222 12.16 -7.92 6.59
N LEU A 223 12.33 -9.23 6.70
CA LEU A 223 11.22 -10.11 7.08
C LEU A 223 10.73 -9.77 8.49
N ASN A 224 9.43 -9.87 8.71
CA ASN A 224 8.82 -9.57 10.00
C ASN A 224 9.09 -10.68 11.00
N ASN A 225 10.10 -10.51 11.83
CA ASN A 225 10.47 -11.45 12.88
C ASN A 225 9.54 -11.44 14.12
N LEU A 226 8.60 -10.48 14.16
CA LEU A 226 7.56 -10.43 15.20
C LEU A 226 6.33 -11.26 14.84
N PHE A 227 6.27 -11.76 13.59
CA PHE A 227 5.20 -12.63 13.18
C PHE A 227 5.30 -13.98 13.92
N THR A 228 4.25 -14.34 14.64
CA THR A 228 4.15 -15.64 15.32
C THR A 228 2.89 -16.38 14.89
N ASP A 229 3.00 -17.66 14.64
CA ASP A 229 1.88 -18.59 14.45
C ASP A 229 1.41 -19.23 15.76
N LYS A 230 2.15 -19.00 16.85
CA LYS A 230 1.86 -19.51 18.19
C LYS A 230 1.24 -18.42 19.04
N LEU A 231 -0.07 -18.22 18.89
CA LEU A 231 -0.84 -17.47 19.88
C LEU A 231 -1.09 -18.43 21.06
N ALA A 232 -0.43 -18.18 22.19
CA ALA A 232 -0.79 -18.87 23.41
C ALA A 232 -2.18 -18.40 23.83
N PRO A 233 -3.16 -19.29 24.00
CA PRO A 233 -4.46 -18.88 24.52
C PRO A 233 -4.26 -18.29 25.90
N ILE A 234 -4.99 -17.22 26.22
CA ILE A 234 -5.03 -16.66 27.57
C ILE A 234 -5.78 -17.70 28.46
N VAL A 235 -5.03 -18.56 29.09
CA VAL A 235 -5.57 -19.67 29.89
C VAL A 235 -6.00 -19.22 31.28
N ASP A 236 -5.55 -18.04 31.75
CA ASP A 236 -5.77 -17.58 33.11
C ASP A 236 -6.57 -16.28 33.14
N ASN A 237 -7.75 -16.35 33.79
CA ASN A 237 -8.65 -15.21 34.03
C ASN A 237 -8.33 -14.48 35.34
N LYS A 238 -7.10 -14.47 35.76
CA LYS A 238 -6.65 -14.00 37.06
C LYS A 238 -6.92 -12.51 37.32
N TYR A 239 -6.89 -11.69 36.25
CA TYR A 239 -6.97 -10.24 36.41
C TYR A 239 -8.24 -9.66 35.76
N LEU A 240 -9.37 -9.76 36.50
CA LEU A 240 -10.64 -9.14 36.07
C LEU A 240 -10.66 -7.63 36.25
N LYS A 241 -9.73 -7.09 37.07
CA LYS A 241 -9.50 -5.65 37.23
C LYS A 241 -8.08 -5.33 36.79
N PRO A 242 -7.80 -4.07 36.41
CA PRO A 242 -6.43 -3.67 36.06
C PRO A 242 -5.44 -4.08 37.15
N HIS A 243 -4.46 -4.90 36.81
CA HIS A 243 -3.39 -5.34 37.68
C HIS A 243 -2.06 -4.82 37.16
N GLN A 244 -1.35 -4.10 38.02
CA GLN A 244 -0.04 -3.55 37.65
C GLN A 244 1.00 -4.66 37.56
N VAL A 245 1.60 -4.83 36.39
CA VAL A 245 2.60 -5.85 36.09
C VAL A 245 4.02 -5.27 35.96
N VAL A 246 4.11 -3.99 35.66
CA VAL A 246 5.38 -3.25 35.59
C VAL A 246 5.21 -1.92 36.30
N SER A 247 6.17 -1.61 37.16
CA SER A 247 6.39 -0.27 37.72
C SER A 247 7.87 0.01 37.67
N ALA A 248 8.30 0.79 36.71
CA ALA A 248 9.69 1.20 36.53
C ALA A 248 9.76 2.70 36.24
N ALA A 249 10.92 3.31 36.33
CA ALA A 249 11.08 4.75 36.13
C ALA A 249 10.50 5.20 34.77
N GLY A 250 9.38 5.92 34.84
CA GLY A 250 8.69 6.46 33.66
C GLY A 250 7.76 5.48 32.93
N VAL A 251 7.57 4.25 33.41
CA VAL A 251 6.66 3.25 32.80
C VAL A 251 5.81 2.56 33.88
N GLU A 252 4.51 2.59 33.69
CA GLU A 252 3.56 1.75 34.42
C GLU A 252 2.76 0.93 33.40
N ALA A 253 2.77 -0.39 33.54
CA ALA A 253 1.96 -1.27 32.71
C ALA A 253 0.95 -2.05 33.55
N PHE A 254 -0.25 -2.11 33.06
CA PHE A 254 -1.36 -2.80 33.68
C PHE A 254 -1.90 -3.87 32.73
N VAL A 255 -2.28 -5.03 33.26
CA VAL A 255 -2.96 -6.09 32.56
C VAL A 255 -4.36 -6.27 33.14
N GLN A 256 -5.34 -6.36 32.27
CA GLN A 256 -6.70 -6.73 32.61
C GLN A 256 -7.20 -7.73 31.58
N HIS A 257 -7.77 -8.85 32.03
CA HIS A 257 -8.43 -9.80 31.16
C HIS A 257 -9.85 -9.31 30.87
N PRO A 258 -10.31 -9.32 29.62
CA PRO A 258 -11.67 -8.90 29.29
C PRO A 258 -12.68 -9.87 29.95
N GLU A 259 -13.77 -9.33 30.43
CA GLU A 259 -14.88 -10.11 30.97
C GLU A 259 -15.65 -10.82 29.86
N PHE A 260 -15.71 -10.17 28.69
CA PHE A 260 -16.33 -10.64 27.47
C PHE A 260 -15.25 -11.05 26.44
N TYR A 261 -15.58 -11.86 25.47
CA TYR A 261 -14.70 -12.34 24.40
C TYR A 261 -13.59 -13.32 24.84
N ARG A 262 -13.80 -14.02 25.95
CA ARG A 262 -12.83 -15.02 26.44
C ARG A 262 -12.73 -16.27 25.57
N GLU A 263 -13.78 -16.54 24.80
CA GLU A 263 -13.89 -17.69 23.91
C GLU A 263 -13.66 -17.34 22.43
N ASP A 264 -13.53 -16.06 22.10
CA ASP A 264 -13.18 -15.64 20.77
C ASP A 264 -11.68 -15.93 20.52
N LYS A 265 -11.44 -17.00 19.77
CA LYS A 265 -10.13 -17.43 19.33
C LYS A 265 -9.75 -16.69 18.06
#